data_fe70d44867b1518c3e18988dcaf6f550
#
_entry.id   fe70d44867b1518c3e18988dcaf6f550
#
_cell.length_a   1.000
_cell.length_b   1.000
_cell.length_c   1.000
_cell.angle_alpha   90.00
_cell.angle_beta   90.00
_cell.angle_gamma   90.00
#
_symmetry.space_group_name_H-M   'P 1'
#
loop_
_entity.id
_entity.type
_entity.pdbx_description
1 polymer ?
#
loop_
_entity_poly.entity_id
_entity_poly.type
_entity_poly.pdbx_seq_one_letter_code
_entity_poly.pdbx_strand_id
1 'polypeptide(L)'
;MVRFYRNFLILAIALLSLAGNSCSAATMAKKTTDGKWAFVPLADGFDYPVGKPNAEGYYKARGLRLRTPRHMGEDWNGNGGGNSDLGDPVYTIGTGLVTYAADARGRWGKVVIVRHAFRDPKTGKVLCCQTLYSHLDRIDVQLGQIVRRGDQVGTIGTNRGMFPAHLHAELHYNVLANCGQQGIPKNSRNYGDLTEFIERYRRLKPEVKYIKLPIGCFLPYKDTEGL
;
A
#
# COMPACT_ATOMS: atom_id res chain seq x y z
N MET A 1 32.53 -29.34 70.80
CA MET A 1 32.48 -27.99 70.26
C MET A 1 32.55 -28.16 68.71
N VAL A 2 31.40 -28.29 68.09
CA VAL A 2 31.29 -28.61 66.65
C VAL A 2 30.71 -27.37 65.93
N ARG A 3 31.48 -26.75 64.97
CA ARG A 3 31.09 -25.61 64.22
C ARG A 3 30.35 -26.09 62.94
N PHE A 4 29.06 -25.72 62.79
CA PHE A 4 28.30 -25.90 61.59
C PHE A 4 28.63 -24.78 60.62
N TYR A 5 29.16 -25.09 59.43
CA TYR A 5 29.20 -24.20 58.24
C TYR A 5 27.92 -24.35 57.43
N ARG A 6 27.11 -23.28 57.39
CA ARG A 6 25.96 -23.19 56.47
C ARG A 6 26.46 -22.68 55.12
N ASN A 7 26.43 -23.56 54.13
CA ASN A 7 26.65 -23.20 52.74
C ASN A 7 25.38 -22.49 52.20
N PHE A 8 25.48 -21.21 51.89
CA PHE A 8 24.48 -20.50 51.08
C PHE A 8 24.74 -20.77 49.61
N LEU A 9 23.84 -21.54 48.98
CA LEU A 9 23.81 -21.75 47.56
C LEU A 9 23.08 -20.56 46.93
N ILE A 10 23.79 -19.64 46.28
CA ILE A 10 23.21 -18.54 45.53
C ILE A 10 22.81 -19.08 44.17
N LEU A 11 21.51 -19.23 43.94
CA LEU A 11 20.93 -19.61 42.68
C LEU A 11 20.89 -18.36 41.78
N ALA A 12 21.85 -18.23 40.86
CA ALA A 12 21.83 -17.20 39.87
C ALA A 12 20.79 -17.56 38.78
N ILE A 13 19.63 -16.92 38.83
CA ILE A 13 18.65 -17.01 37.74
C ILE A 13 19.15 -16.12 36.59
N ALA A 14 19.70 -16.77 35.57
CA ALA A 14 20.00 -16.10 34.32
C ALA A 14 18.68 -15.75 33.59
N LEU A 15 18.26 -14.49 33.64
CA LEU A 15 17.23 -13.95 32.77
C LEU A 15 17.79 -13.91 31.35
N LEU A 16 17.47 -14.92 30.56
CA LEU A 16 17.62 -14.83 29.10
C LEU A 16 16.61 -13.80 28.60
N SER A 17 17.07 -12.59 28.36
CA SER A 17 16.33 -11.60 27.58
C SER A 17 16.25 -12.11 26.14
N LEU A 18 15.12 -12.62 25.75
CA LEU A 18 14.73 -12.81 24.35
C LEU A 18 14.67 -11.41 23.70
N ALA A 19 15.83 -10.93 23.24
CA ALA A 19 15.88 -9.84 22.30
C ALA A 19 15.26 -10.35 21.01
N GLY A 20 13.95 -10.16 20.87
CA GLY A 20 13.26 -10.36 19.61
C GLY A 20 13.93 -9.46 18.57
N ASN A 21 14.64 -10.06 17.61
CA ASN A 21 15.13 -9.38 16.44
C ASN A 21 13.90 -8.86 15.64
N SER A 22 13.41 -7.70 16.03
CA SER A 22 12.58 -6.89 15.15
C SER A 22 13.50 -6.45 14.00
N CYS A 23 13.47 -7.21 12.91
CA CYS A 23 14.10 -6.79 11.66
C CYS A 23 13.36 -5.52 11.22
N SER A 24 13.90 -4.37 11.65
CA SER A 24 13.35 -3.07 11.37
C SER A 24 13.26 -2.86 9.86
N ALA A 25 12.07 -2.52 9.36
CA ALA A 25 11.82 -2.12 7.99
C ALA A 25 12.79 -1.02 7.49
N ALA A 26 13.38 -0.26 8.41
CA ALA A 26 14.38 0.77 8.11
C ALA A 26 15.69 0.23 7.51
N THR A 27 16.02 -1.05 7.69
CA THR A 27 17.28 -1.62 7.18
C THR A 27 17.17 -2.06 5.72
N MET A 28 15.96 -2.29 5.19
CA MET A 28 15.75 -2.61 3.78
C MET A 28 15.70 -1.39 2.84
N ALA A 29 15.43 -0.21 3.37
CA ALA A 29 15.35 1.03 2.58
C ALA A 29 16.72 1.53 2.05
N LYS A 30 17.83 0.96 2.51
CA LYS A 30 19.20 1.44 2.21
C LYS A 30 19.83 0.96 0.91
N LYS A 31 19.11 0.25 0.02
CA LYS A 31 19.63 -0.12 -1.30
C LYS A 31 18.95 0.61 -2.45
N THR A 32 18.89 1.94 -2.36
CA THR A 32 18.60 2.75 -3.54
C THR A 32 19.89 2.94 -4.33
N THR A 33 19.99 2.32 -5.49
CA THR A 33 21.00 2.69 -6.47
C THR A 33 20.52 3.97 -7.14
N ASP A 34 21.28 5.03 -7.10
CA ASP A 34 21.14 6.30 -7.85
C ASP A 34 19.87 7.16 -7.62
N GLY A 35 19.06 6.90 -6.64
CA GLY A 35 17.84 7.65 -6.34
C GLY A 35 16.69 7.51 -7.33
N LYS A 36 16.89 6.76 -8.43
CA LYS A 36 15.88 6.54 -9.47
C LYS A 36 15.22 5.17 -9.42
N TRP A 37 15.83 4.19 -8.76
CA TRP A 37 15.40 2.79 -8.75
C TRP A 37 15.52 2.19 -7.36
N ALA A 38 14.62 1.26 -7.03
CA ALA A 38 14.67 0.49 -5.81
C ALA A 38 14.52 -1.01 -6.10
N PHE A 39 15.14 -1.86 -5.28
CA PHE A 39 14.90 -3.29 -5.29
C PHE A 39 13.76 -3.60 -4.32
N VAL A 40 12.65 -4.11 -4.86
CA VAL A 40 11.41 -4.34 -4.14
C VAL A 40 11.12 -5.84 -4.11
N PRO A 41 10.77 -6.42 -2.95
CA PRO A 41 10.38 -7.82 -2.91
C PRO A 41 9.07 -8.04 -3.67
N LEU A 42 8.90 -9.24 -4.24
CA LEU A 42 7.62 -9.61 -4.82
C LEU A 42 6.54 -9.65 -3.74
N ALA A 43 5.36 -9.17 -4.09
CA ALA A 43 4.19 -9.28 -3.22
C ALA A 43 3.76 -10.76 -3.12
N ASP A 44 3.39 -11.16 -1.90
CA ASP A 44 2.91 -12.50 -1.53
C ASP A 44 1.38 -12.59 -1.50
N GLY A 45 0.72 -11.56 -1.98
CA GLY A 45 -0.72 -11.42 -2.07
C GLY A 45 -1.19 -9.99 -1.83
N PHE A 46 -2.52 -9.81 -1.89
CA PHE A 46 -3.14 -8.51 -1.77
C PHE A 46 -4.35 -8.58 -0.83
N ASP A 47 -4.52 -7.55 0.03
CA ASP A 47 -5.62 -7.39 0.97
C ASP A 47 -6.38 -6.10 0.69
N TYR A 48 -7.55 -5.93 1.29
CA TYR A 48 -8.32 -4.70 1.16
C TYR A 48 -7.62 -3.52 1.85
N PRO A 49 -7.75 -2.30 1.29
CA PRO A 49 -7.05 -1.12 1.81
C PRO A 49 -7.67 -0.52 3.06
N VAL A 50 -8.87 -0.94 3.44
CA VAL A 50 -9.60 -0.52 4.65
C VAL A 50 -10.13 -1.75 5.36
N GLY A 51 -10.37 -1.67 6.69
CA GLY A 51 -10.90 -2.79 7.47
C GLY A 51 -10.15 -4.11 7.20
N LYS A 52 -8.81 -4.03 7.14
CA LYS A 52 -7.95 -5.15 6.73
C LYS A 52 -8.15 -6.40 7.60
N PRO A 53 -7.94 -7.59 7.02
CA PRO A 53 -7.60 -7.83 5.60
C PRO A 53 -8.82 -7.90 4.69
N ASN A 54 -10.05 -7.89 5.21
CA ASN A 54 -11.27 -8.32 4.53
C ASN A 54 -12.29 -7.18 4.31
N ALA A 55 -11.90 -5.92 4.46
CA ALA A 55 -12.77 -4.74 4.45
C ALA A 55 -13.82 -4.77 5.58
N GLU A 56 -13.48 -5.31 6.74
CA GLU A 56 -14.39 -5.38 7.88
C GLU A 56 -14.82 -3.98 8.33
N GLY A 57 -16.11 -3.77 8.46
CA GLY A 57 -16.67 -2.45 8.83
C GLY A 57 -16.81 -1.48 7.66
N TYR A 58 -16.52 -1.90 6.42
CA TYR A 58 -16.57 -1.06 5.21
C TYR A 58 -17.42 -1.67 4.11
N TYR A 59 -17.88 -0.81 3.21
CA TYR A 59 -18.56 -1.22 1.98
C TYR A 59 -18.07 -0.40 0.78
N LYS A 60 -18.13 -1.01 -0.39
CA LYS A 60 -17.83 -0.34 -1.66
C LYS A 60 -19.04 0.49 -2.09
N ALA A 61 -18.97 1.80 -1.86
CA ALA A 61 -20.06 2.72 -2.20
C ALA A 61 -20.15 2.96 -3.71
N ARG A 62 -18.98 2.99 -4.39
CA ARG A 62 -18.90 3.13 -5.84
C ARG A 62 -17.79 2.24 -6.39
N GLY A 63 -18.06 1.59 -7.50
CA GLY A 63 -17.08 0.78 -8.22
C GLY A 63 -16.46 1.52 -9.41
N LEU A 64 -15.49 0.86 -10.06
CA LEU A 64 -14.90 1.29 -11.31
C LEU A 64 -15.99 1.48 -12.39
N ARG A 65 -15.99 2.64 -13.03
CA ARG A 65 -16.91 2.97 -14.12
C ARG A 65 -16.17 3.64 -15.26
N LEU A 66 -15.97 2.91 -16.33
CA LEU A 66 -15.23 3.38 -17.52
C LEU A 66 -16.07 4.18 -18.51
N ARG A 67 -17.41 4.14 -18.37
CA ARG A 67 -18.36 4.94 -19.15
C ARG A 67 -18.83 6.17 -18.38
N THR A 68 -19.33 7.16 -19.10
CA THR A 68 -19.81 8.44 -18.50
C THR A 68 -21.06 8.22 -17.62
N PRO A 69 -21.12 8.80 -16.41
CA PRO A 69 -20.05 9.52 -15.71
C PRO A 69 -18.97 8.58 -15.23
N ARG A 70 -17.71 8.88 -15.58
CA ARG A 70 -16.57 8.01 -15.27
C ARG A 70 -16.21 8.06 -13.80
N HIS A 71 -15.78 6.91 -13.28
CA HIS A 71 -15.17 6.76 -11.95
C HIS A 71 -14.02 5.76 -12.08
N MET A 72 -12.78 6.22 -11.88
CA MET A 72 -11.59 5.47 -12.29
C MET A 72 -11.07 4.54 -11.20
N GLY A 73 -11.78 4.39 -10.11
CA GLY A 73 -11.43 3.52 -9.00
C GLY A 73 -12.65 3.07 -8.21
N GLU A 74 -12.44 2.82 -6.95
CA GLU A 74 -13.47 2.40 -5.99
C GLU A 74 -13.52 3.36 -4.82
N ASP A 75 -14.73 3.75 -4.41
CA ASP A 75 -14.95 4.52 -3.19
C ASP A 75 -15.40 3.56 -2.08
N TRP A 76 -14.66 3.59 -0.98
CA TRP A 76 -14.88 2.76 0.20
C TRP A 76 -15.29 3.63 1.38
N ASN A 77 -16.45 3.31 1.99
CA ASN A 77 -17.01 4.03 3.13
C ASN A 77 -17.18 3.10 4.32
N GLY A 78 -16.99 3.65 5.52
CA GLY A 78 -17.33 2.97 6.76
C GLY A 78 -18.84 2.75 6.91
N ASN A 79 -19.24 1.63 7.50
CA ASN A 79 -20.65 1.25 7.70
C ASN A 79 -21.42 2.23 8.63
N GLY A 80 -20.70 3.07 9.39
CA GLY A 80 -21.32 4.09 10.25
C GLY A 80 -21.95 5.26 9.48
N GLY A 81 -21.62 5.41 8.19
CA GLY A 81 -22.13 6.49 7.33
C GLY A 81 -21.57 7.87 7.67
N GLY A 82 -21.93 8.87 6.84
CA GLY A 82 -21.46 10.25 7.00
C GLY A 82 -19.94 10.33 6.96
N ASN A 83 -19.35 10.93 7.99
CA ASN A 83 -17.89 11.03 8.19
C ASN A 83 -17.39 10.12 9.32
N SER A 84 -18.08 8.99 9.58
CA SER A 84 -17.70 8.09 10.68
C SER A 84 -16.33 7.45 10.51
N ASP A 85 -15.84 7.39 9.28
CA ASP A 85 -14.55 6.84 8.88
C ASP A 85 -13.44 7.90 8.71
N LEU A 86 -13.73 9.17 9.02
CA LEU A 86 -12.73 10.24 8.99
C LEU A 86 -11.58 9.93 9.96
N GLY A 87 -10.36 9.87 9.43
CA GLY A 87 -9.17 9.55 10.21
C GLY A 87 -8.87 8.05 10.34
N ASP A 88 -9.76 7.19 9.88
CA ASP A 88 -9.52 5.74 9.88
C ASP A 88 -8.29 5.35 9.03
N PRO A 89 -7.58 4.29 9.41
CA PRO A 89 -6.36 3.91 8.76
C PRO A 89 -6.60 3.36 7.35
N VAL A 90 -5.74 3.80 6.41
CA VAL A 90 -5.64 3.28 5.05
C VAL A 90 -4.36 2.46 4.93
N TYR A 91 -4.47 1.26 4.39
CA TYR A 91 -3.38 0.30 4.28
C TYR A 91 -2.99 0.05 2.82
N THR A 92 -1.68 -0.21 2.58
CA THR A 92 -1.28 -0.73 1.27
C THR A 92 -1.85 -2.12 1.06
N ILE A 93 -2.40 -2.36 -0.12
CA ILE A 93 -2.99 -3.67 -0.47
C ILE A 93 -1.96 -4.79 -0.53
N GLY A 94 -0.70 -4.48 -0.84
CA GLY A 94 0.37 -5.47 -1.00
C GLY A 94 1.75 -4.87 -0.74
N THR A 95 2.76 -5.73 -0.64
CA THR A 95 4.16 -5.30 -0.57
C THR A 95 4.53 -4.50 -1.83
N GLY A 96 5.21 -3.36 -1.66
CA GLY A 96 5.53 -2.49 -2.79
C GLY A 96 6.44 -1.31 -2.45
N LEU A 97 6.60 -0.45 -3.43
CA LEU A 97 7.41 0.77 -3.39
C LEU A 97 6.49 1.99 -3.44
N VAL A 98 6.63 2.90 -2.49
CA VAL A 98 5.96 4.20 -2.53
C VAL A 98 6.60 5.04 -3.63
N THR A 99 5.81 5.35 -4.67
CA THR A 99 6.27 6.11 -5.85
C THR A 99 5.70 7.52 -5.91
N TYR A 100 4.74 7.82 -5.03
CA TYR A 100 4.21 9.16 -4.79
C TYR A 100 3.65 9.24 -3.37
N ALA A 101 3.92 10.33 -2.67
CA ALA A 101 3.41 10.61 -1.33
C ALA A 101 3.40 12.12 -1.11
N ALA A 102 2.34 12.80 -1.56
CA ALA A 102 2.21 14.25 -1.46
C ALA A 102 0.77 14.72 -1.67
N ASP A 103 0.53 16.00 -1.43
CA ASP A 103 -0.72 16.66 -1.81
C ASP A 103 -0.74 16.96 -3.31
N ALA A 104 -1.53 16.18 -4.06
CA ALA A 104 -1.74 16.38 -5.49
C ALA A 104 -2.70 17.55 -5.78
N ARG A 105 -3.29 18.14 -4.73
CA ARG A 105 -4.26 19.24 -4.81
C ARG A 105 -5.55 18.88 -5.57
N GLY A 106 -6.37 19.91 -5.84
CA GLY A 106 -7.61 19.76 -6.59
C GLY A 106 -8.51 18.68 -6.01
N ARG A 107 -9.11 17.90 -6.88
CA ARG A 107 -10.04 16.83 -6.48
C ARG A 107 -9.36 15.62 -5.83
N TRP A 108 -8.06 15.46 -5.99
CA TRP A 108 -7.32 14.32 -5.43
C TRP A 108 -6.95 14.50 -3.97
N GLY A 109 -6.57 15.73 -3.56
CA GLY A 109 -6.07 16.00 -2.23
C GLY A 109 -4.74 15.32 -1.97
N LYS A 110 -4.55 14.83 -0.75
CA LYS A 110 -3.36 14.05 -0.38
C LYS A 110 -3.47 12.64 -0.96
N VAL A 111 -2.39 12.20 -1.60
CA VAL A 111 -2.31 10.97 -2.37
C VAL A 111 -1.07 10.17 -2.01
N VAL A 112 -1.23 8.87 -1.90
CA VAL A 112 -0.13 7.89 -1.88
C VAL A 112 -0.30 6.96 -3.06
N ILE A 113 0.81 6.62 -3.73
CA ILE A 113 0.85 5.57 -4.75
C ILE A 113 1.90 4.57 -4.39
N VAL A 114 1.50 3.30 -4.40
CA VAL A 114 2.36 2.15 -4.15
C VAL A 114 2.44 1.31 -5.41
N ARG A 115 3.66 1.03 -5.85
CA ARG A 115 3.97 0.17 -7.00
C ARG A 115 4.31 -1.21 -6.52
N HIS A 116 3.63 -2.22 -7.07
CA HIS A 116 3.76 -3.62 -6.70
C HIS A 116 4.37 -4.41 -7.84
N ALA A 117 5.15 -5.44 -7.50
CA ALA A 117 5.56 -6.49 -8.42
C ALA A 117 5.15 -7.84 -7.82
N PHE A 118 4.60 -8.73 -8.62
CA PHE A 118 4.12 -10.03 -8.17
C PHE A 118 4.26 -11.08 -9.30
N ARG A 119 4.29 -12.34 -8.93
CA ARG A 119 4.26 -13.42 -9.91
C ARG A 119 2.84 -13.86 -10.18
N ASP A 120 2.41 -13.72 -11.42
CA ASP A 120 1.11 -14.24 -11.86
C ASP A 120 1.12 -15.78 -11.81
N PRO A 121 0.26 -16.41 -11.01
CA PRO A 121 0.24 -17.86 -10.84
C PRO A 121 -0.16 -18.60 -12.12
N LYS A 122 -0.90 -17.94 -13.02
CA LYS A 122 -1.37 -18.54 -14.26
C LYS A 122 -0.28 -18.62 -15.32
N THR A 123 0.54 -17.59 -15.45
CA THR A 123 1.53 -17.47 -16.52
C THR A 123 2.97 -17.67 -16.04
N GLY A 124 3.21 -17.61 -14.73
CA GLY A 124 4.54 -17.63 -14.12
C GLY A 124 5.34 -16.34 -14.37
N LYS A 125 4.80 -15.35 -15.08
CA LYS A 125 5.47 -14.09 -15.36
C LYS A 125 5.42 -13.14 -14.16
N VAL A 126 6.44 -12.32 -14.02
CA VAL A 126 6.40 -11.20 -13.09
C VAL A 126 5.65 -10.05 -13.74
N LEU A 127 4.58 -9.65 -13.10
CA LEU A 127 3.75 -8.51 -13.48
C LEU A 127 3.96 -7.36 -12.52
N CYS A 128 3.71 -6.14 -12.98
CA CYS A 128 3.70 -4.94 -12.15
C CYS A 128 2.34 -4.25 -12.25
N CYS A 129 1.93 -3.67 -11.15
CA CYS A 129 0.79 -2.76 -11.06
C CYS A 129 1.07 -1.67 -10.04
N GLN A 130 0.21 -0.69 -9.95
CA GLN A 130 0.26 0.27 -8.85
C GLN A 130 -1.14 0.59 -8.34
N THR A 131 -1.21 0.91 -7.05
CA THR A 131 -2.43 1.39 -6.41
C THR A 131 -2.27 2.83 -5.99
N LEU A 132 -3.32 3.61 -6.22
CA LEU A 132 -3.44 4.98 -5.77
C LEU A 132 -4.46 5.02 -4.63
N TYR A 133 -4.14 5.76 -3.57
CA TYR A 133 -4.99 6.05 -2.42
C TYR A 133 -5.13 7.55 -2.33
N SER A 134 -6.33 8.09 -2.42
CA SER A 134 -6.57 9.54 -2.42
C SER A 134 -7.60 9.99 -1.41
N HIS A 135 -7.82 11.31 -1.37
CA HIS A 135 -8.63 12.02 -0.38
C HIS A 135 -8.12 11.85 1.06
N LEU A 136 -6.84 11.50 1.22
CA LEU A 136 -6.26 11.23 2.53
C LEU A 136 -6.28 12.48 3.41
N ASP A 137 -6.52 12.29 4.71
CA ASP A 137 -6.32 13.33 5.72
C ASP A 137 -4.84 13.45 6.11
N ARG A 138 -4.16 12.30 6.29
CA ARG A 138 -2.74 12.23 6.62
C ARG A 138 -2.03 11.23 5.70
N ILE A 139 -0.78 11.52 5.39
CA ILE A 139 0.16 10.62 4.72
C ILE A 139 1.15 10.12 5.76
N ASP A 140 1.33 8.80 5.87
CA ASP A 140 2.18 8.15 6.88
C ASP A 140 3.46 7.53 6.29
N VAL A 141 3.67 7.69 4.99
CA VAL A 141 4.82 7.13 4.25
C VAL A 141 5.50 8.21 3.41
N GLN A 142 6.68 7.89 2.89
CA GLN A 142 7.46 8.81 2.05
C GLN A 142 7.88 8.17 0.72
N LEU A 143 8.16 9.00 -0.27
CA LEU A 143 8.67 8.60 -1.58
C LEU A 143 9.90 7.69 -1.43
N GLY A 144 9.92 6.56 -2.15
CA GLY A 144 11.03 5.60 -2.12
C GLY A 144 10.98 4.60 -0.95
N GLN A 145 10.03 4.73 -0.04
CA GLN A 145 9.83 3.77 1.05
C GLN A 145 9.30 2.44 0.50
N ILE A 146 9.84 1.33 0.98
CA ILE A 146 9.27 -0.01 0.77
C ILE A 146 8.28 -0.27 1.90
N VAL A 147 7.05 -0.63 1.52
CA VAL A 147 5.97 -0.99 2.43
C VAL A 147 5.61 -2.46 2.26
N ARG A 148 5.20 -3.10 3.34
CA ARG A 148 4.71 -4.48 3.35
C ARG A 148 3.19 -4.51 3.24
N ARG A 149 2.63 -5.59 2.73
CA ARG A 149 1.19 -5.82 2.70
C ARG A 149 0.55 -5.52 4.07
N GLY A 150 -0.46 -4.65 4.09
CA GLY A 150 -1.15 -4.23 5.30
C GLY A 150 -0.43 -3.17 6.14
N ASP A 151 0.71 -2.61 5.70
CA ASP A 151 1.29 -1.44 6.35
C ASP A 151 0.38 -0.22 6.12
N GLN A 152 0.25 0.62 7.15
CA GLN A 152 -0.53 1.85 7.05
C GLN A 152 0.20 2.86 6.16
N VAL A 153 -0.52 3.45 5.21
CA VAL A 153 0.01 4.46 4.27
C VAL A 153 -0.57 5.85 4.50
N GLY A 154 -1.68 5.94 5.25
CA GLY A 154 -2.33 7.20 5.57
C GLY A 154 -3.63 6.99 6.33
N THR A 155 -4.46 8.02 6.36
CA THR A 155 -5.78 7.99 6.97
C THR A 155 -6.83 8.58 6.03
N ILE A 156 -8.09 8.10 6.14
CA ILE A 156 -9.23 8.58 5.37
C ILE A 156 -9.49 10.05 5.66
N GLY A 157 -9.77 10.82 4.63
CA GLY A 157 -10.07 12.23 4.73
C GLY A 157 -11.28 12.66 3.90
N THR A 158 -11.48 13.99 3.85
CA THR A 158 -12.59 14.63 3.14
C THR A 158 -12.11 15.48 1.97
N ASN A 159 -10.81 15.44 1.66
CA ASN A 159 -10.19 16.38 0.74
C ASN A 159 -10.57 17.85 1.06
N ARG A 160 -10.30 18.27 2.29
CA ARG A 160 -10.62 19.62 2.80
C ARG A 160 -12.12 19.96 2.80
N GLY A 161 -12.99 18.97 3.04
CA GLY A 161 -14.43 19.13 3.02
C GLY A 161 -15.07 19.13 1.63
N MET A 162 -14.30 18.83 0.59
CA MET A 162 -14.83 18.71 -0.78
C MET A 162 -15.79 17.51 -0.94
N PHE A 163 -15.56 16.46 -0.16
CA PHE A 163 -16.35 15.23 -0.16
C PHE A 163 -16.66 14.80 1.27
N PRO A 164 -17.73 14.03 1.53
CA PRO A 164 -17.82 13.20 2.72
C PRO A 164 -16.59 12.31 2.85
N ALA A 165 -16.23 11.94 4.07
CA ALA A 165 -15.09 11.07 4.31
C ALA A 165 -15.26 9.75 3.55
N HIS A 166 -14.24 9.32 2.86
CA HIS A 166 -14.14 8.03 2.18
C HIS A 166 -12.72 7.82 1.65
N LEU A 167 -12.36 6.58 1.40
CA LEU A 167 -11.19 6.25 0.61
C LEU A 167 -11.57 6.13 -0.86
N HIS A 168 -10.93 6.90 -1.75
CA HIS A 168 -10.91 6.58 -3.18
C HIS A 168 -9.62 5.84 -3.53
N ALA A 169 -9.75 4.62 -4.05
CA ALA A 169 -8.63 3.76 -4.41
C ALA A 169 -8.70 3.34 -5.88
N GLU A 170 -7.55 3.40 -6.58
CA GLU A 170 -7.44 3.01 -7.98
C GLU A 170 -6.40 1.91 -8.17
N LEU A 171 -6.63 1.04 -9.15
CA LEU A 171 -5.65 0.08 -9.67
C LEU A 171 -5.21 0.49 -11.06
N HIS A 172 -3.89 0.60 -11.27
CA HIS A 172 -3.29 0.90 -12.57
C HIS A 172 -2.37 -0.23 -13.01
N TYR A 173 -2.53 -0.68 -14.26
CA TYR A 173 -1.66 -1.71 -14.84
C TYR A 173 -0.35 -1.14 -15.39
N ASN A 174 -0.35 0.09 -15.88
CA ASN A 174 0.85 0.76 -16.33
C ASN A 174 1.51 1.54 -15.17
N VAL A 175 2.62 1.02 -14.69
CA VAL A 175 3.37 1.58 -13.56
C VAL A 175 4.19 2.83 -13.91
N LEU A 176 4.32 3.16 -15.18
CA LEU A 176 5.04 4.36 -15.65
C LEU A 176 4.10 5.54 -15.85
N ALA A 177 2.79 5.30 -15.81
CA ALA A 177 1.82 6.36 -15.96
C ALA A 177 1.93 7.38 -14.83
N ASN A 178 1.86 8.64 -15.18
CA ASN A 178 1.86 9.73 -14.21
C ASN A 178 0.60 9.68 -13.35
N CYS A 179 0.80 9.93 -12.08
CA CYS A 179 -0.18 9.73 -11.05
C CYS A 179 -1.07 10.96 -10.90
N GLY A 180 -2.35 10.80 -11.16
CA GLY A 180 -3.36 11.73 -10.67
C GLY A 180 -3.26 13.18 -11.15
N GLN A 181 -2.45 13.46 -12.13
CA GLN A 181 -2.36 14.80 -12.65
C GLN A 181 -3.35 14.99 -13.78
N GLN A 182 -4.44 15.66 -13.50
CA GLN A 182 -5.30 16.28 -14.46
C GLN A 182 -6.31 15.39 -15.22
N GLY A 183 -7.42 15.22 -14.56
CA GLY A 183 -8.64 14.79 -15.23
C GLY A 183 -8.74 13.29 -15.48
N ILE A 184 -9.90 12.91 -15.94
CA ILE A 184 -10.20 11.52 -16.29
C ILE A 184 -9.53 11.24 -17.63
N PRO A 185 -8.64 10.25 -17.74
CA PRO A 185 -7.93 9.96 -18.98
C PRO A 185 -8.90 9.55 -20.09
N LYS A 186 -8.56 9.88 -21.33
CA LYS A 186 -9.35 9.47 -22.50
C LYS A 186 -9.34 7.95 -22.66
N ASN A 187 -8.21 7.31 -22.36
CA ASN A 187 -8.04 5.86 -22.41
C ASN A 187 -8.14 5.27 -21.00
N SER A 188 -9.10 4.40 -20.78
CA SER A 188 -9.35 3.72 -19.52
C SER A 188 -8.71 2.33 -19.40
N ARG A 189 -7.99 1.87 -20.43
CA ARG A 189 -7.37 0.52 -20.44
C ARG A 189 -6.35 0.31 -19.34
N ASN A 190 -5.79 1.40 -18.79
CA ASN A 190 -4.85 1.33 -17.70
C ASN A 190 -5.49 1.02 -16.35
N TYR A 191 -6.81 1.14 -16.22
CA TYR A 191 -7.50 0.99 -14.95
C TYR A 191 -8.12 -0.39 -14.80
N GLY A 192 -8.00 -0.96 -13.62
CA GLY A 192 -8.58 -2.24 -13.24
C GLY A 192 -9.60 -2.11 -12.12
N ASP A 193 -10.47 -3.09 -12.01
CA ASP A 193 -11.32 -3.29 -10.83
C ASP A 193 -10.43 -3.78 -9.69
N LEU A 194 -10.34 -2.97 -8.62
CA LEU A 194 -9.46 -3.24 -7.49
C LEU A 194 -9.94 -4.45 -6.69
N THR A 195 -11.25 -4.57 -6.50
CA THR A 195 -11.85 -5.71 -5.79
C THR A 195 -11.57 -7.01 -6.53
N GLU A 196 -11.84 -7.06 -7.85
CA GLU A 196 -11.58 -8.24 -8.67
C GLU A 196 -10.09 -8.63 -8.64
N PHE A 197 -9.21 -7.64 -8.71
CA PHE A 197 -7.77 -7.87 -8.62
C PHE A 197 -7.36 -8.46 -7.27
N ILE A 198 -7.84 -7.90 -6.16
CA ILE A 198 -7.55 -8.39 -4.81
C ILE A 198 -8.03 -9.84 -4.67
N GLU A 199 -9.28 -10.12 -5.03
CA GLU A 199 -9.83 -11.48 -4.91
C GLU A 199 -9.05 -12.50 -5.76
N ARG A 200 -8.63 -12.11 -6.96
CA ARG A 200 -7.84 -12.96 -7.86
C ARG A 200 -6.44 -13.26 -7.33
N TYR A 201 -5.79 -12.28 -6.70
CA TYR A 201 -4.39 -12.38 -6.27
C TYR A 201 -4.23 -12.31 -4.75
N ARG A 202 -5.28 -12.67 -4.02
CA ARG A 202 -5.34 -12.59 -2.56
C ARG A 202 -4.21 -13.35 -1.87
N ARG A 203 -3.89 -14.51 -2.40
CA ARG A 203 -2.85 -15.39 -1.86
C ARG A 203 -1.95 -15.84 -2.99
N LEU A 204 -0.71 -15.39 -2.96
CA LEU A 204 0.32 -15.79 -3.88
C LEU A 204 1.35 -16.63 -3.16
N LYS A 205 2.08 -17.45 -3.90
CA LYS A 205 3.19 -18.22 -3.33
C LYS A 205 4.29 -17.25 -2.89
N PRO A 206 4.70 -17.25 -1.61
CA PRO A 206 5.80 -16.43 -1.16
C PRO A 206 7.07 -16.77 -1.94
N GLU A 207 7.78 -15.76 -2.39
CA GLU A 207 9.03 -15.91 -3.15
C GLU A 207 10.04 -14.86 -2.70
N VAL A 208 11.25 -15.30 -2.32
CA VAL A 208 12.35 -14.41 -1.96
C VAL A 208 13.02 -13.93 -3.25
N LYS A 209 12.37 -13.01 -3.93
CA LYS A 209 12.89 -12.38 -5.15
C LYS A 209 12.65 -10.89 -5.11
N TYR A 210 13.64 -10.14 -5.56
CA TYR A 210 13.59 -8.68 -5.66
C TYR A 210 13.55 -8.27 -7.12
N ILE A 211 12.73 -7.28 -7.42
CA ILE A 211 12.59 -6.68 -8.74
C ILE A 211 13.05 -5.24 -8.65
N LYS A 212 13.80 -4.78 -9.63
CA LYS A 212 14.21 -3.39 -9.77
C LYS A 212 13.04 -2.58 -10.31
N LEU A 213 12.49 -1.68 -9.50
CA LEU A 213 11.39 -0.80 -9.87
C LEU A 213 11.83 0.67 -9.87
N PRO A 214 11.33 1.49 -10.78
CA PRO A 214 11.62 2.92 -10.79
C PRO A 214 10.93 3.63 -9.64
N ILE A 215 11.60 4.63 -9.05
CA ILE A 215 11.04 5.55 -8.07
C ILE A 215 10.42 6.74 -8.83
N GLY A 216 9.18 7.10 -8.45
CA GLY A 216 8.46 8.19 -9.09
C GLY A 216 7.69 7.79 -10.36
N CYS A 217 6.97 8.74 -10.90
CA CYS A 217 6.15 8.59 -12.10
C CYS A 217 6.74 9.46 -13.20
N PHE A 218 7.02 8.88 -14.36
CA PHE A 218 7.89 9.51 -15.36
C PHE A 218 7.17 9.97 -16.63
N LEU A 219 6.01 9.39 -16.95
CA LEU A 219 5.35 9.65 -18.23
C LEU A 219 4.00 10.31 -18.03
N PRO A 220 3.64 11.31 -18.84
CA PRO A 220 2.27 11.77 -18.98
C PRO A 220 1.36 10.64 -19.46
N TYR A 221 0.10 10.71 -19.10
CA TYR A 221 -0.89 9.70 -19.46
C TYR A 221 -0.98 9.43 -20.98
N LYS A 222 -0.84 10.49 -21.78
CA LYS A 222 -0.89 10.41 -23.24
C LYS A 222 0.22 9.56 -23.86
N ASP A 223 1.33 9.40 -23.17
CA ASP A 223 2.52 8.73 -23.68
C ASP A 223 2.54 7.23 -23.31
N THR A 224 1.48 6.75 -22.67
CA THR A 224 1.34 5.34 -22.26
C THR A 224 0.41 4.54 -23.18
N GLU A 225 -0.12 5.15 -24.23
CA GLU A 225 -0.93 4.47 -25.23
C GLU A 225 -0.02 3.61 -26.11
N GLY A 226 0.11 2.31 -25.75
CA GLY A 226 0.90 1.36 -26.54
C GLY A 226 2.08 0.70 -25.81
N LEU A 227 2.22 0.95 -24.51
CA LEU A 227 3.18 0.20 -23.66
C LEU A 227 2.56 -1.05 -23.04
#